data_38d6c2aa0931e6b42d98a53ca9c3dcf0
#
_entry.id   38d6c2aa0931e6b42d98a53ca9c3dcf0
#
_cell.length_a   1.000
_cell.length_b   1.000
_cell.length_c   1.000
_cell.angle_alpha   90.00
_cell.angle_beta   90.00
_cell.angle_gamma   90.00
#
_symmetry.space_group_name_H-M   'P 1'
#
loop_
_entity.id
_entity.type
_entity.pdbx_description
1 polymer ?
#
loop_
_entity_poly.entity_id
_entity_poly.type
_entity_poly.pdbx_seq_one_letter_code
_entity_poly.pdbx_strand_id
1 'polypeptide(L)'
;EIMARQSRHEADRGVEVQVEKLKKEYRYTPDKAGVDELTNSGHTSRTLFTLAGRSYTGTDFARFAAAYPAGVRKQLDAFIVKTVLDYENTCLEQKYPDLRCLVQNYKEQALLKKIIDKEIRKRAATDEAGLKAYFEKHRSDYQWEERRYRGIVLHGVSKRVVKQARKFLKSLPEEEWKD
;
A
#
# COMPACT_ATOMS: atom_id res chain seq x y z
N GLU A 1 7.13 21.73 15.62
CA GLU A 1 8.18 21.69 14.59
C GLU A 1 9.53 21.25 15.16
N ILE A 2 9.96 21.80 16.31
CA ILE A 2 11.23 21.44 16.98
C ILE A 2 11.23 19.96 17.41
N MET A 3 10.16 19.46 18.04
CA MET A 3 10.07 18.05 18.45
C MET A 3 10.09 17.07 17.26
N ALA A 4 9.47 17.42 16.13
CA ALA A 4 9.51 16.61 14.92
C ALA A 4 10.90 16.57 14.27
N ARG A 5 11.70 17.61 14.39
CA ARG A 5 13.11 17.64 13.96
C ARG A 5 14.00 16.80 14.88
N GLN A 6 13.82 16.90 16.20
CA GLN A 6 14.56 16.08 17.16
C GLN A 6 14.27 14.59 16.97
N SER A 7 13.01 14.21 16.81
CA SER A 7 12.63 12.82 16.56
C SER A 7 13.21 12.26 15.25
N ARG A 8 13.31 13.06 14.19
CA ARG A 8 13.98 12.65 12.94
C ARG A 8 15.49 12.48 13.14
N HIS A 9 16.16 13.41 13.83
CA HIS A 9 17.59 13.30 14.13
C HIS A 9 17.94 12.08 15.00
N GLU A 10 17.08 11.72 15.94
CA GLU A 10 17.26 10.51 16.76
C GLU A 10 17.04 9.25 15.93
N ALA A 11 16.05 9.24 15.05
CA ALA A 11 15.81 8.14 14.11
C ALA A 11 16.97 7.97 13.11
N ASP A 12 17.47 9.07 12.55
CA ASP A 12 18.61 9.06 11.62
C ASP A 12 19.88 8.52 12.29
N ARG A 13 20.18 8.96 13.52
CA ARG A 13 21.30 8.41 14.30
C ARG A 13 21.15 6.92 14.61
N GLY A 14 19.93 6.49 14.91
CA GLY A 14 19.64 5.07 15.12
C GLY A 14 19.94 4.22 13.89
N VAL A 15 19.56 4.71 12.71
CA VAL A 15 19.87 4.05 11.43
C VAL A 15 21.37 4.02 11.16
N GLU A 16 22.10 5.12 11.37
CA GLU A 16 23.55 5.17 11.17
C GLU A 16 24.28 4.16 12.06
N VAL A 17 23.95 4.11 13.35
CA VAL A 17 24.55 3.14 14.29
C VAL A 17 24.26 1.69 13.84
N GLN A 18 23.04 1.41 13.41
CA GLN A 18 22.65 0.09 12.94
C GLN A 18 23.41 -0.28 11.66
N VAL A 19 23.52 0.63 10.71
CA VAL A 19 24.25 0.42 9.45
C VAL A 19 25.74 0.14 9.71
N GLU A 20 26.38 0.87 10.63
CA GLU A 20 27.78 0.61 10.99
C GLU A 20 27.97 -0.76 11.65
N LYS A 21 27.00 -1.21 12.45
CA LYS A 21 26.99 -2.56 13.00
C LYS A 21 26.90 -3.62 11.90
N LEU A 22 25.97 -3.43 10.95
CA LEU A 22 25.75 -4.34 9.83
C LEU A 22 26.96 -4.37 8.86
N LYS A 23 27.60 -3.22 8.61
CA LYS A 23 28.85 -3.16 7.83
C LYS A 23 29.94 -4.05 8.41
N LYS A 24 30.10 -4.05 9.73
CA LYS A 24 31.06 -4.93 10.43
C LYS A 24 30.65 -6.39 10.32
N GLU A 25 29.38 -6.69 10.54
CA GLU A 25 28.83 -8.05 10.48
C GLU A 25 29.00 -8.68 9.09
N TYR A 26 28.70 -7.91 8.04
CA TYR A 26 28.77 -8.35 6.64
C TYR A 26 30.11 -8.10 5.96
N ARG A 27 31.14 -7.76 6.71
CA ARG A 27 32.52 -7.55 6.21
C ARG A 27 32.53 -6.57 5.04
N TYR A 28 31.92 -5.41 5.25
CA TYR A 28 32.00 -4.31 4.29
C TYR A 28 33.44 -3.90 4.06
N THR A 29 33.89 -3.88 2.81
CA THR A 29 35.25 -3.47 2.43
C THR A 29 35.17 -2.48 1.27
N PRO A 30 35.51 -1.19 1.46
CA PRO A 30 35.56 -0.21 0.39
C PRO A 30 36.74 -0.42 -0.53
N ASP A 31 36.54 -0.24 -1.83
CA ASP A 31 37.63 -0.15 -2.82
C ASP A 31 38.00 1.33 -3.02
N LYS A 32 39.12 1.73 -2.43
CA LYS A 32 39.58 3.12 -2.48
C LYS A 32 39.75 3.61 -3.92
N ALA A 33 40.33 2.80 -4.80
CA ALA A 33 40.60 3.19 -6.19
C ALA A 33 39.30 3.46 -6.96
N GLY A 34 38.27 2.63 -6.77
CA GLY A 34 36.97 2.83 -7.39
C GLY A 34 36.24 4.04 -6.85
N VAL A 35 36.31 4.26 -5.52
CA VAL A 35 35.70 5.43 -4.85
C VAL A 35 36.37 6.74 -5.26
N ASP A 36 37.71 6.76 -5.32
CA ASP A 36 38.46 7.97 -5.74
C ASP A 36 38.17 8.30 -7.20
N GLU A 37 38.14 7.31 -8.09
CA GLU A 37 37.77 7.51 -9.50
C GLU A 37 36.34 8.05 -9.62
N LEU A 38 35.37 7.48 -8.91
CA LEU A 38 33.99 7.96 -8.90
C LEU A 38 33.88 9.42 -8.42
N THR A 39 34.61 9.74 -7.35
CA THR A 39 34.56 11.10 -6.77
C THR A 39 35.16 12.14 -7.69
N ASN A 40 36.22 11.79 -8.43
CA ASN A 40 36.94 12.71 -9.32
C ASN A 40 36.29 12.86 -10.69
N SER A 41 35.79 11.77 -11.28
CA SER A 41 35.24 11.76 -12.64
C SER A 41 33.71 11.77 -12.69
N GLY A 42 33.06 11.51 -11.56
CA GLY A 42 31.60 11.39 -11.47
C GLY A 42 31.04 10.06 -11.97
N HIS A 43 31.89 9.20 -12.55
CA HIS A 43 31.49 7.86 -13.04
C HIS A 43 32.68 6.89 -12.97
N THR A 44 32.39 5.60 -12.80
CA THR A 44 33.35 4.53 -12.87
C THR A 44 32.66 3.21 -13.20
N SER A 45 33.38 2.27 -13.80
CA SER A 45 32.91 0.88 -13.96
C SER A 45 33.53 -0.06 -12.93
N ARG A 46 34.47 0.44 -12.12
CA ARG A 46 35.19 -0.36 -11.11
C ARG A 46 34.27 -0.74 -9.96
N THR A 47 34.72 -1.70 -9.17
CA THR A 47 34.14 -2.03 -7.89
C THR A 47 34.28 -0.83 -6.94
N LEU A 48 33.22 -0.47 -6.25
CA LEU A 48 33.20 0.59 -5.23
C LEU A 48 33.42 0.01 -3.83
N PHE A 49 32.80 -1.12 -3.58
CA PHE A 49 32.93 -1.86 -2.32
C PHE A 49 32.47 -3.30 -2.47
N THR A 50 32.83 -4.12 -1.50
CA THR A 50 32.29 -5.47 -1.33
C THR A 50 31.50 -5.58 -0.04
N LEU A 51 30.43 -6.37 -0.06
CA LEU A 51 29.56 -6.64 1.10
C LEU A 51 29.17 -8.12 1.08
N ALA A 52 29.48 -8.85 2.15
CA ALA A 52 29.20 -10.29 2.25
C ALA A 52 29.71 -11.10 1.05
N GLY A 53 30.89 -10.73 0.50
CA GLY A 53 31.47 -11.38 -0.67
C GLY A 53 30.89 -10.97 -2.02
N ARG A 54 29.89 -10.08 -2.07
CA ARG A 54 29.37 -9.51 -3.32
C ARG A 54 30.05 -8.18 -3.63
N SER A 55 30.43 -7.99 -4.90
CA SER A 55 31.00 -6.74 -5.38
C SER A 55 29.92 -5.83 -5.92
N TYR A 56 29.96 -4.57 -5.54
CA TYR A 56 29.10 -3.52 -6.03
C TYR A 56 29.91 -2.53 -6.84
N THR A 57 29.48 -2.30 -8.09
CA THR A 57 30.24 -1.56 -9.08
C THR A 57 29.69 -0.15 -9.30
N GLY A 58 30.46 0.68 -9.98
CA GLY A 58 30.00 1.99 -10.42
C GLY A 58 28.77 1.94 -11.34
N THR A 59 28.56 0.84 -12.05
CA THR A 59 27.35 0.62 -12.85
C THR A 59 26.10 0.47 -11.97
N ASP A 60 26.22 -0.24 -10.85
CA ASP A 60 25.12 -0.40 -9.90
C ASP A 60 24.81 0.93 -9.20
N PHE A 61 25.86 1.68 -8.86
CA PHE A 61 25.74 3.03 -8.36
C PHE A 61 25.06 3.98 -9.36
N ALA A 62 25.41 3.94 -10.63
CA ALA A 62 24.80 4.79 -11.64
C ALA A 62 23.29 4.58 -11.78
N ARG A 63 22.82 3.33 -11.68
CA ARG A 63 21.37 3.01 -11.65
C ARG A 63 20.68 3.63 -10.44
N PHE A 64 21.33 3.58 -9.27
CA PHE A 64 20.81 4.21 -8.06
C PHE A 64 20.81 5.75 -8.17
N ALA A 65 21.92 6.32 -8.62
CA ALA A 65 22.12 7.77 -8.72
C ALA A 65 21.13 8.44 -9.68
N ALA A 66 20.71 7.74 -10.74
CA ALA A 66 19.69 8.24 -11.67
C ALA A 66 18.34 8.53 -11.01
N ALA A 67 17.99 7.80 -9.94
CA ALA A 67 16.75 7.99 -9.18
C ALA A 67 16.92 8.89 -7.94
N TYR A 68 18.16 9.26 -7.59
CA TYR A 68 18.47 10.00 -6.38
C TYR A 68 19.29 11.26 -6.66
N PRO A 69 18.66 12.41 -7.01
CA PRO A 69 19.38 13.64 -7.38
C PRO A 69 20.06 14.28 -6.16
N ALA A 70 21.37 14.08 -6.04
CA ALA A 70 22.22 14.66 -4.99
C ALA A 70 23.68 14.77 -5.48
N GLY A 71 24.58 15.38 -4.69
CA GLY A 71 26.01 15.35 -5.00
C GLY A 71 26.59 13.94 -4.82
N VAL A 72 27.61 13.59 -5.63
CA VAL A 72 28.20 12.24 -5.75
C VAL A 72 28.52 11.59 -4.40
N ARG A 73 29.09 12.33 -3.46
CA ARG A 73 29.41 11.80 -2.12
C ARG A 73 28.15 11.40 -1.35
N LYS A 74 27.12 12.27 -1.34
CA LYS A 74 25.84 11.97 -0.68
C LYS A 74 25.12 10.80 -1.34
N GLN A 75 25.21 10.72 -2.67
CA GLN A 75 24.68 9.58 -3.42
C GLN A 75 25.38 8.28 -3.05
N LEU A 76 26.72 8.31 -2.91
CA LEU A 76 27.53 7.14 -2.54
C LEU A 76 27.17 6.68 -1.12
N ASP A 77 27.08 7.59 -0.17
CA ASP A 77 26.69 7.27 1.21
C ASP A 77 25.29 6.65 1.26
N ALA A 78 24.33 7.25 0.56
CA ALA A 78 22.97 6.71 0.46
C ALA A 78 22.93 5.34 -0.24
N PHE A 79 23.74 5.13 -1.28
CA PHE A 79 23.85 3.85 -1.96
C PHE A 79 24.43 2.75 -1.05
N ILE A 80 25.44 3.07 -0.25
CA ILE A 80 26.01 2.14 0.73
C ILE A 80 24.96 1.79 1.78
N VAL A 81 24.30 2.78 2.37
CA VAL A 81 23.26 2.55 3.37
C VAL A 81 22.14 1.67 2.82
N LYS A 82 21.63 2.03 1.63
CA LYS A 82 20.60 1.22 0.96
C LYS A 82 21.03 -0.21 0.74
N THR A 83 22.23 -0.41 0.21
CA THR A 83 22.76 -1.74 -0.12
C THR A 83 22.90 -2.61 1.12
N VAL A 84 23.40 -2.04 2.24
CA VAL A 84 23.55 -2.76 3.50
C VAL A 84 22.17 -3.17 4.06
N LEU A 85 21.19 -2.27 4.02
CA LEU A 85 19.84 -2.55 4.51
C LEU A 85 19.10 -3.54 3.61
N ASP A 86 19.25 -3.42 2.29
CA ASP A 86 18.66 -4.38 1.33
C ASP A 86 19.24 -5.79 1.55
N TYR A 87 20.54 -5.91 1.81
CA TYR A 87 21.15 -7.19 2.11
C TYR A 87 20.63 -7.75 3.45
N GLU A 88 20.55 -6.94 4.51
CA GLU A 88 19.95 -7.35 5.78
C GLU A 88 18.53 -7.85 5.58
N ASN A 89 17.70 -7.14 4.80
CA ASN A 89 16.34 -7.55 4.49
C ASN A 89 16.27 -8.95 3.85
N THR A 90 17.22 -9.32 3.02
CA THR A 90 17.28 -10.68 2.44
C THR A 90 17.61 -11.76 3.48
N CYS A 91 18.29 -11.39 4.56
CA CYS A 91 18.72 -12.30 5.62
C CYS A 91 17.71 -12.39 6.79
N LEU A 92 16.76 -11.46 6.89
CA LEU A 92 15.84 -11.37 8.04
C LEU A 92 15.03 -12.65 8.28
N GLU A 93 14.49 -13.25 7.22
CA GLU A 93 13.71 -14.50 7.35
C GLU A 93 14.58 -15.70 7.81
N GLN A 94 15.89 -15.64 7.59
CA GLN A 94 16.83 -16.66 8.06
C GLN A 94 17.28 -16.41 9.50
N LYS A 95 17.48 -15.14 9.85
CA LYS A 95 17.91 -14.73 11.19
C LYS A 95 16.79 -14.86 12.24
N TYR A 96 15.55 -14.61 11.82
CA TYR A 96 14.39 -14.54 12.70
C TYR A 96 13.29 -15.51 12.24
N PRO A 97 13.26 -16.74 12.76
CA PRO A 97 12.24 -17.75 12.39
C PRO A 97 10.80 -17.27 12.58
N ASP A 98 10.54 -16.50 13.65
CA ASP A 98 9.20 -15.95 13.92
C ASP A 98 8.74 -14.98 12.83
N LEU A 99 9.67 -14.16 12.32
CA LEU A 99 9.41 -13.27 11.19
C LEU A 99 9.10 -14.07 9.91
N ARG A 100 9.81 -15.17 9.68
CA ARG A 100 9.55 -16.05 8.55
C ARG A 100 8.13 -16.62 8.60
N CYS A 101 7.70 -17.11 9.78
CA CYS A 101 6.35 -17.60 9.98
C CYS A 101 5.30 -16.50 9.73
N LEU A 102 5.55 -15.29 10.23
CA LEU A 102 4.66 -14.14 10.03
C LEU A 102 4.52 -13.77 8.55
N VAL A 103 5.65 -13.68 7.83
CA VAL A 103 5.67 -13.36 6.39
C VAL A 103 4.95 -14.46 5.59
N GLN A 104 5.17 -15.73 5.93
CA GLN A 104 4.51 -16.86 5.28
C GLN A 104 2.99 -16.80 5.48
N ASN A 105 2.53 -16.61 6.71
CA ASN A 105 1.11 -16.46 7.03
C ASN A 105 0.48 -15.28 6.27
N TYR A 106 1.18 -14.15 6.17
CA TYR A 106 0.69 -13.00 5.41
C TYR A 106 0.55 -13.30 3.91
N LYS A 107 1.55 -13.99 3.33
CA LYS A 107 1.51 -14.43 1.92
C LYS A 107 0.30 -15.36 1.67
N GLU A 108 0.07 -16.33 2.55
CA GLU A 108 -1.04 -17.27 2.45
C GLU A 108 -2.41 -16.57 2.57
N GLN A 109 -2.56 -15.68 3.54
CA GLN A 109 -3.79 -14.88 3.68
C GLN A 109 -4.04 -13.97 2.46
N ALA A 110 -3.00 -13.35 1.90
CA ALA A 110 -3.13 -12.53 0.70
C ALA A 110 -3.54 -13.34 -0.54
N LEU A 111 -3.00 -14.57 -0.68
CA LEU A 111 -3.40 -15.49 -1.74
C LEU A 111 -4.83 -15.98 -1.55
N LEU A 112 -5.20 -16.40 -0.34
CA LEU A 112 -6.56 -16.82 -0.01
C LEU A 112 -7.58 -15.72 -0.31
N LYS A 113 -7.29 -14.48 0.10
CA LYS A 113 -8.14 -13.33 -0.21
C LYS A 113 -8.35 -13.16 -1.73
N LYS A 114 -7.27 -13.25 -2.52
CA LYS A 114 -7.36 -13.15 -3.98
C LYS A 114 -8.22 -14.25 -4.59
N ILE A 115 -8.11 -15.50 -4.10
CA ILE A 115 -8.91 -16.63 -4.56
C ILE A 115 -10.38 -16.42 -4.21
N ILE A 116 -10.67 -16.03 -2.96
CA ILE A 116 -12.05 -15.74 -2.51
C ILE A 116 -12.66 -14.61 -3.35
N ASP A 117 -11.93 -13.53 -3.58
CA ASP A 117 -12.41 -12.40 -4.37
C ASP A 117 -12.70 -12.81 -5.83
N LYS A 118 -11.82 -13.64 -6.42
CA LYS A 118 -11.97 -14.08 -7.81
C LYS A 118 -13.06 -15.15 -7.98
N GLU A 119 -13.02 -16.21 -7.18
CA GLU A 119 -13.83 -17.40 -7.41
C GLU A 119 -15.20 -17.35 -6.71
N ILE A 120 -15.31 -16.57 -5.63
CA ILE A 120 -16.56 -16.49 -4.85
C ILE A 120 -17.23 -15.13 -5.06
N ARG A 121 -16.59 -14.04 -4.63
CA ARG A 121 -17.26 -12.71 -4.60
C ARG A 121 -17.62 -12.21 -5.98
N LYS A 122 -16.71 -12.31 -6.96
CA LYS A 122 -17.00 -11.86 -8.32
C LYS A 122 -18.09 -12.72 -8.97
N ARG A 123 -18.06 -14.04 -8.78
CA ARG A 123 -19.11 -14.93 -9.30
C ARG A 123 -20.45 -14.62 -8.64
N ALA A 124 -20.49 -14.51 -7.32
CA ALA A 124 -21.72 -14.16 -6.61
C ALA A 124 -22.30 -12.81 -7.02
N ALA A 125 -21.44 -11.81 -7.29
CA ALA A 125 -21.88 -10.48 -7.74
C ALA A 125 -22.43 -10.46 -9.17
N THR A 126 -22.07 -11.43 -10.01
CA THR A 126 -22.51 -11.51 -11.42
C THR A 126 -23.59 -12.56 -11.67
N ASP A 127 -23.86 -13.43 -10.72
CA ASP A 127 -24.89 -14.47 -10.81
C ASP A 127 -26.27 -13.94 -10.38
N GLU A 128 -26.89 -13.14 -11.26
CA GLU A 128 -28.21 -12.58 -11.01
C GLU A 128 -29.29 -13.67 -10.82
N ALA A 129 -29.20 -14.75 -11.58
CA ALA A 129 -30.15 -15.87 -11.50
C ALA A 129 -30.03 -16.59 -10.15
N GLY A 130 -28.82 -16.88 -9.71
CA GLY A 130 -28.55 -17.50 -8.41
C GLY A 130 -28.96 -16.60 -7.24
N LEU A 131 -28.68 -15.29 -7.33
CA LEU A 131 -29.10 -14.30 -6.32
C LEU A 131 -30.62 -14.22 -6.21
N LYS A 132 -31.34 -14.23 -7.34
CA LYS A 132 -32.81 -14.20 -7.35
C LYS A 132 -33.39 -15.49 -6.77
N ALA A 133 -32.87 -16.64 -7.15
CA ALA A 133 -33.31 -17.93 -6.61
C ALA A 133 -33.05 -18.05 -5.10
N TYR A 134 -31.90 -17.56 -4.63
CA TYR A 134 -31.56 -17.52 -3.22
C TYR A 134 -32.51 -16.58 -2.44
N PHE A 135 -32.76 -15.39 -2.97
CA PHE A 135 -33.70 -14.43 -2.35
C PHE A 135 -35.11 -15.01 -2.23
N GLU A 136 -35.64 -15.63 -3.28
CA GLU A 136 -36.98 -16.23 -3.23
C GLU A 136 -37.07 -17.35 -2.19
N LYS A 137 -36.03 -18.15 -2.04
CA LYS A 137 -35.97 -19.23 -1.03
C LYS A 137 -35.88 -18.69 0.40
N HIS A 138 -35.21 -17.55 0.58
CA HIS A 138 -34.93 -16.96 1.89
C HIS A 138 -35.70 -15.65 2.13
N ARG A 139 -36.80 -15.45 1.40
CA ARG A 139 -37.57 -14.20 1.44
C ARG A 139 -38.09 -13.84 2.83
N SER A 140 -38.37 -14.85 3.68
CA SER A 140 -38.76 -14.66 5.06
C SER A 140 -37.70 -13.97 5.92
N ASP A 141 -36.44 -14.20 5.60
CA ASP A 141 -35.30 -13.70 6.38
C ASP A 141 -35.02 -12.20 6.09
N TYR A 142 -35.59 -11.69 4.97
CA TYR A 142 -35.43 -10.31 4.52
C TYR A 142 -36.69 -9.47 4.78
N GLN A 143 -37.46 -9.79 5.78
CA GLN A 143 -38.59 -8.99 6.17
C GLN A 143 -38.15 -7.87 7.11
N TRP A 144 -38.84 -6.73 6.98
CA TRP A 144 -38.63 -5.64 7.93
C TRP A 144 -39.26 -5.97 9.28
N GLU A 145 -38.51 -5.82 10.36
CA GLU A 145 -39.04 -5.99 11.72
C GLU A 145 -40.17 -4.99 12.04
N GLU A 146 -40.05 -3.77 11.49
CA GLU A 146 -41.06 -2.72 11.65
C GLU A 146 -41.72 -2.40 10.31
N ARG A 147 -43.00 -1.98 10.39
CA ARG A 147 -43.73 -1.50 9.20
C ARG A 147 -43.09 -0.25 8.65
N ARG A 148 -42.67 -0.30 7.39
CA ARG A 148 -42.11 0.84 6.67
C ARG A 148 -43.10 1.32 5.63
N TYR A 149 -43.16 2.64 5.50
CA TYR A 149 -44.04 3.31 4.53
C TYR A 149 -43.14 3.96 3.47
N ARG A 150 -43.49 3.75 2.20
CA ARG A 150 -42.93 4.48 1.08
C ARG A 150 -43.97 5.51 0.62
N GLY A 151 -43.57 6.76 0.60
CA GLY A 151 -44.49 7.82 0.20
C GLY A 151 -43.79 9.16 0.08
N ILE A 152 -44.50 10.14 -0.42
CA ILE A 152 -44.05 11.53 -0.54
C ILE A 152 -44.76 12.35 0.54
N VAL A 153 -44.00 13.15 1.27
CA VAL A 153 -44.52 14.10 2.24
C VAL A 153 -44.65 15.48 1.56
N LEU A 154 -45.86 15.98 1.48
CA LEU A 154 -46.14 17.29 0.88
C LEU A 154 -46.31 18.33 1.98
N HIS A 155 -45.50 19.38 1.92
CA HIS A 155 -45.62 20.56 2.75
C HIS A 155 -46.08 21.73 1.89
N GLY A 156 -47.05 22.49 2.35
CA GLY A 156 -47.54 23.66 1.63
C GLY A 156 -48.14 24.72 2.55
N VAL A 157 -48.20 25.95 2.05
CA VAL A 157 -48.66 27.15 2.79
C VAL A 157 -50.13 27.09 3.17
N SER A 158 -50.94 26.27 2.48
CA SER A 158 -52.36 26.09 2.76
C SER A 158 -52.84 24.68 2.37
N LYS A 159 -53.96 24.24 3.03
CA LYS A 159 -54.62 22.96 2.71
C LYS A 159 -55.06 22.87 1.24
N ARG A 160 -55.42 24.01 0.61
CA ARG A 160 -55.81 24.04 -0.80
C ARG A 160 -54.66 23.70 -1.73
N VAL A 161 -53.48 24.26 -1.48
CA VAL A 161 -52.28 24.01 -2.26
C VAL A 161 -51.81 22.55 -2.12
N VAL A 162 -51.79 22.01 -0.89
CA VAL A 162 -51.45 20.60 -0.64
C VAL A 162 -52.41 19.64 -1.34
N LYS A 163 -53.73 19.97 -1.34
CA LYS A 163 -54.77 19.17 -2.01
C LYS A 163 -54.57 19.17 -3.53
N GLN A 164 -54.22 20.32 -4.12
CA GLN A 164 -53.93 20.42 -5.55
C GLN A 164 -52.67 19.64 -5.93
N ALA A 165 -51.57 19.81 -5.18
CA ALA A 165 -50.34 19.06 -5.39
C ALA A 165 -50.55 17.54 -5.26
N ARG A 166 -51.31 17.09 -4.26
CA ARG A 166 -51.68 15.67 -4.13
C ARG A 166 -52.48 15.14 -5.33
N LYS A 167 -53.41 15.96 -5.88
CA LYS A 167 -54.17 15.57 -7.06
C LYS A 167 -53.28 15.45 -8.29
N PHE A 168 -52.35 16.37 -8.44
CA PHE A 168 -51.34 16.34 -9.51
C PHE A 168 -50.46 15.13 -9.43
N LEU A 169 -49.85 14.84 -8.28
CA LEU A 169 -48.99 13.63 -8.09
C LEU A 169 -49.75 12.33 -8.34
N LYS A 170 -51.02 12.25 -7.98
CA LYS A 170 -51.85 11.07 -8.28
C LYS A 170 -52.15 10.89 -9.77
N SER A 171 -52.01 11.91 -10.59
CA SER A 171 -52.20 11.84 -12.04
C SER A 171 -50.90 11.42 -12.78
N LEU A 172 -49.77 11.41 -12.10
CA LEU A 172 -48.49 10.99 -12.64
C LEU A 172 -48.21 9.50 -12.33
N PRO A 173 -47.52 8.77 -13.19
CA PRO A 173 -47.00 7.44 -12.88
C PRO A 173 -46.03 7.50 -11.67
N GLU A 174 -46.00 6.45 -10.86
CA GLU A 174 -45.12 6.41 -9.67
C GLU A 174 -43.62 6.60 -10.02
N GLU A 175 -43.21 6.25 -11.24
CA GLU A 175 -41.84 6.37 -11.75
C GLU A 175 -41.41 7.85 -11.91
N GLU A 176 -42.35 8.73 -12.19
CA GLU A 176 -42.14 10.19 -12.38
C GLU A 176 -42.18 10.98 -11.07
N TRP A 177 -42.45 10.34 -9.93
CA TRP A 177 -42.53 11.05 -8.64
C TRP A 177 -41.19 11.48 -8.09
N LYS A 178 -40.09 11.07 -8.72
CA LYS A 178 -38.71 11.35 -8.27
C LYS A 178 -38.08 12.57 -8.96
N ASP A 179 -38.64 13.01 -10.04
CA ASP A 179 -38.21 14.17 -10.81
C ASP A 179 -39.15 15.38 -10.50
#